data_1fdfcdb0853fbe664a173d9add3bda61
#
_entry.id   1fdfcdb0853fbe664a173d9add3bda61
#
_cell.length_a   1.000
_cell.length_b   1.000
_cell.length_c   1.000
_cell.angle_alpha   90.00
_cell.angle_beta   90.00
_cell.angle_gamma   90.00
#
_symmetry.space_group_name_H-M   'P 1'
#
loop_
_entity.id
_entity.type
_entity.pdbx_description
1 polymer ?
#
loop_
_entity_poly.entity_id
_entity_poly.type
_entity_poly.pdbx_seq_one_letter_code
_entity_poly.pdbx_strand_id
1 'polypeptide(L)'
;MGSSTSVRWPVGLGGKGNEGVAGMIRQMQGGIGYIELIYAVQNKIPYGSVKNASGNFVKASLDSVTSAAASAPKMPADFRVSITNAPGKDAYPVSSFTWLLIPEKAKDAAKGKIISDFLNWMVDDGQKMTADLSYAPLPGSVASKVKETIKQVH
;
A
#
# COMPACT_ATOMS: atom_id res chain seq x y z
N MET A 1 9.21 2.54 22.70
CA MET A 1 9.68 2.50 21.29
C MET A 1 9.20 3.71 20.49
N GLY A 2 7.99 4.10 20.60
CA GLY A 2 7.44 5.24 19.84
C GLY A 2 7.02 4.86 18.42
N SER A 3 6.68 5.88 17.60
CA SER A 3 6.28 5.76 16.19
C SER A 3 7.13 6.70 15.35
N SER A 4 7.85 6.16 14.38
CA SER A 4 8.80 6.92 13.53
C SER A 4 9.12 6.10 12.27
N THR A 5 9.64 6.77 11.25
CA THR A 5 10.21 6.11 10.05
C THR A 5 11.49 5.30 10.35
N SER A 6 12.13 5.59 11.47
CA SER A 6 13.29 4.85 11.97
C SER A 6 13.09 4.59 13.45
N VAL A 7 12.86 3.33 13.82
CA VAL A 7 12.61 2.92 15.21
C VAL A 7 13.79 2.11 15.71
N ARG A 8 14.31 2.48 16.88
CA ARG A 8 15.34 1.70 17.57
C ARG A 8 14.68 0.51 18.26
N TRP A 9 14.80 -0.65 17.67
CA TRP A 9 14.32 -1.89 18.27
C TRP A 9 15.24 -2.33 19.39
N PRO A 10 14.72 -2.65 20.60
CA PRO A 10 15.54 -3.09 21.73
C PRO A 10 16.11 -4.51 21.54
N VAL A 11 15.43 -5.33 20.74
CA VAL A 11 15.80 -6.72 20.43
C VAL A 11 15.45 -7.03 18.97
N GLY A 12 15.99 -8.11 18.45
CA GLY A 12 15.72 -8.58 17.09
C GLY A 12 16.92 -8.40 16.16
N LEU A 13 16.76 -8.92 14.95
CA LEU A 13 17.75 -8.83 13.90
C LEU A 13 17.20 -8.03 12.72
N GLY A 14 18.03 -7.19 12.11
CA GLY A 14 17.65 -6.41 10.94
C GLY A 14 17.87 -7.20 9.65
N GLY A 15 16.84 -7.31 8.80
CA GLY A 15 16.95 -7.82 7.43
C GLY A 15 16.95 -6.67 6.42
N LYS A 16 17.72 -6.80 5.34
CA LYS A 16 17.74 -5.80 4.26
C LYS A 16 16.52 -6.02 3.35
N GLY A 17 15.57 -5.09 3.42
CA GLY A 17 14.34 -5.15 2.62
C GLY A 17 13.41 -6.31 3.01
N ASN A 18 12.33 -6.47 2.25
CA ASN A 18 11.36 -7.55 2.46
C ASN A 18 11.99 -8.94 2.27
N GLU A 19 12.85 -9.10 1.28
CA GLU A 19 13.56 -10.35 0.98
C GLU A 19 14.43 -10.80 2.14
N GLY A 20 15.21 -9.87 2.72
CA GLY A 20 16.09 -10.17 3.86
C GLY A 20 15.29 -10.61 5.10
N VAL A 21 14.20 -9.90 5.41
CA VAL A 21 13.33 -10.28 6.54
C VAL A 21 12.62 -11.60 6.28
N ALA A 22 12.07 -11.82 5.08
CA ALA A 22 11.44 -13.10 4.70
C ALA A 22 12.40 -14.27 4.80
N GLY A 23 13.65 -14.10 4.34
CA GLY A 23 14.71 -15.10 4.47
C GLY A 23 15.02 -15.45 5.93
N MET A 24 15.11 -14.45 6.80
CA MET A 24 15.37 -14.64 8.23
C MET A 24 14.22 -15.37 8.93
N ILE A 25 12.96 -14.98 8.66
CA ILE A 25 11.77 -15.67 9.25
C ILE A 25 11.77 -17.15 8.89
N ARG A 26 12.10 -17.51 7.65
CA ARG A 26 12.15 -18.93 7.23
C ARG A 26 13.23 -19.74 7.92
N GLN A 27 14.31 -19.13 8.35
CA GLN A 27 15.43 -19.78 9.02
C GLN A 27 15.29 -19.82 10.53
N MET A 28 14.51 -18.92 11.12
CA MET A 28 14.37 -18.77 12.56
C MET A 28 13.05 -19.37 13.05
N GLN A 29 13.10 -20.55 13.66
CA GLN A 29 11.93 -21.15 14.28
C GLN A 29 11.35 -20.22 15.37
N GLY A 30 10.05 -19.92 15.30
CA GLY A 30 9.37 -19.00 16.22
C GLY A 30 9.67 -17.52 15.95
N GLY A 31 10.38 -17.19 14.86
CA GLY A 31 10.63 -15.82 14.45
C GLY A 31 9.36 -15.11 14.00
N ILE A 32 9.23 -13.83 14.38
CA ILE A 32 8.15 -12.92 13.94
C ILE A 32 8.80 -11.74 13.26
N GLY A 33 8.25 -11.33 12.09
CA GLY A 33 8.69 -10.16 11.36
C GLY A 33 7.54 -9.48 10.62
N TYR A 34 7.81 -8.37 9.96
CA TYR A 34 6.87 -7.71 9.07
C TYR A 34 7.47 -7.53 7.69
N ILE A 35 6.69 -7.82 6.67
CA ILE A 35 7.03 -7.74 5.25
C ILE A 35 5.78 -7.40 4.46
N GLU A 36 5.93 -6.94 3.23
CA GLU A 36 4.78 -6.81 2.33
C GLU A 36 4.09 -8.15 2.08
N LEU A 37 2.78 -8.13 1.89
CA LEU A 37 1.96 -9.32 1.72
C LEU A 37 2.45 -10.24 0.60
N ILE A 38 2.88 -9.68 -0.54
CA ILE A 38 3.36 -10.46 -1.69
C ILE A 38 4.52 -11.39 -1.30
N TYR A 39 5.44 -10.93 -0.44
CA TYR A 39 6.58 -11.75 0.00
C TYR A 39 6.15 -12.90 0.90
N ALA A 40 5.13 -12.69 1.74
CA ALA A 40 4.57 -13.75 2.56
C ALA A 40 3.88 -14.81 1.68
N VAL A 41 3.08 -14.38 0.71
CA VAL A 41 2.35 -15.26 -0.22
C VAL A 41 3.31 -16.07 -1.09
N GLN A 42 4.25 -15.41 -1.78
CA GLN A 42 5.19 -16.07 -2.69
C GLN A 42 6.12 -17.05 -1.98
N ASN A 43 6.54 -16.71 -0.76
CA ASN A 43 7.42 -17.57 0.03
C ASN A 43 6.67 -18.56 0.94
N LYS A 44 5.33 -18.61 0.86
CA LYS A 44 4.45 -19.47 1.69
C LYS A 44 4.71 -19.28 3.19
N ILE A 45 5.02 -18.05 3.61
CA ILE A 45 5.22 -17.68 5.01
C ILE A 45 3.84 -17.47 5.64
N PRO A 46 3.52 -18.16 6.76
CA PRO A 46 2.27 -17.92 7.47
C PRO A 46 2.24 -16.50 8.03
N TYR A 47 1.09 -15.84 7.93
CA TYR A 47 0.88 -14.52 8.48
C TYR A 47 -0.44 -14.45 9.26
N GLY A 48 -0.43 -13.65 10.31
CA GLY A 48 -1.51 -13.56 11.28
C GLY A 48 -2.54 -12.47 10.99
N SER A 49 -3.61 -12.48 11.79
CA SER A 49 -4.57 -11.39 11.85
C SER A 49 -4.12 -10.34 12.85
N VAL A 50 -4.43 -9.07 12.57
CA VAL A 50 -4.11 -7.93 13.44
C VAL A 50 -5.41 -7.26 13.86
N LYS A 51 -5.52 -6.88 15.14
CA LYS A 51 -6.69 -6.20 15.68
C LYS A 51 -6.74 -4.76 15.16
N ASN A 52 -7.84 -4.40 14.50
CA ASN A 52 -8.06 -3.08 13.91
C ASN A 52 -8.74 -2.11 14.89
N ALA A 53 -8.94 -0.85 14.45
CA ALA A 53 -9.59 0.22 15.22
C ALA A 53 -11.02 -0.14 15.66
N SER A 54 -11.73 -0.98 14.90
CA SER A 54 -13.08 -1.45 15.24
C SER A 54 -13.09 -2.64 16.22
N GLY A 55 -11.92 -3.10 16.67
CA GLY A 55 -11.78 -4.22 17.60
C GLY A 55 -11.76 -5.61 16.96
N ASN A 56 -11.86 -5.72 15.63
CA ASN A 56 -11.88 -6.96 14.89
C ASN A 56 -10.46 -7.45 14.55
N PHE A 57 -10.24 -8.76 14.60
CA PHE A 57 -9.01 -9.36 14.08
C PHE A 57 -9.16 -9.59 12.58
N VAL A 58 -8.41 -8.84 11.79
CA VAL A 58 -8.46 -8.85 10.33
C VAL A 58 -7.15 -9.40 9.77
N LYS A 59 -7.25 -10.33 8.81
CA LYS A 59 -6.11 -10.87 8.07
C LYS A 59 -5.83 -10.00 6.84
N ALA A 60 -4.57 -9.83 6.48
CA ALA A 60 -4.18 -9.12 5.27
C ALA A 60 -4.74 -9.84 4.03
N SER A 61 -5.47 -9.11 3.20
CA SER A 61 -5.99 -9.55 1.90
C SER A 61 -6.24 -8.33 1.02
N LEU A 62 -6.44 -8.54 -0.27
CA LEU A 62 -6.78 -7.43 -1.19
C LEU A 62 -8.04 -6.70 -0.71
N ASP A 63 -9.08 -7.45 -0.32
CA ASP A 63 -10.34 -6.89 0.14
C ASP A 63 -10.19 -6.06 1.43
N SER A 64 -9.41 -6.56 2.40
CA SER A 64 -9.21 -5.87 3.66
C SER A 64 -8.34 -4.60 3.52
N VAL A 65 -7.41 -4.58 2.56
CA VAL A 65 -6.64 -3.38 2.22
C VAL A 65 -7.50 -2.38 1.43
N THR A 66 -8.32 -2.85 0.48
CA THR A 66 -9.32 -2.00 -0.21
C THR A 66 -10.30 -1.40 0.80
N SER A 67 -10.76 -2.19 1.79
CA SER A 67 -11.62 -1.70 2.87
C SER A 67 -10.94 -0.62 3.71
N ALA A 68 -9.65 -0.76 4.00
CA ALA A 68 -8.88 0.28 4.68
C ALA A 68 -8.83 1.58 3.86
N ALA A 69 -8.57 1.49 2.55
CA ALA A 69 -8.57 2.65 1.66
C ALA A 69 -9.94 3.30 1.51
N ALA A 70 -11.02 2.51 1.45
CA ALA A 70 -12.40 3.00 1.34
C ALA A 70 -12.90 3.68 2.62
N SER A 71 -12.42 3.24 3.79
CA SER A 71 -12.79 3.81 5.09
C SER A 71 -11.84 4.93 5.57
N ALA A 72 -10.92 5.35 4.71
CA ALA A 72 -10.01 6.45 5.01
C ALA A 72 -10.75 7.77 5.27
N PRO A 73 -10.17 8.69 6.05
CA PRO A 73 -10.64 10.06 6.12
C PRO A 73 -10.73 10.71 4.73
N LYS A 74 -11.46 11.84 4.63
CA LYS A 74 -11.57 12.56 3.36
C LYS A 74 -10.19 12.78 2.74
N MET A 75 -10.01 12.22 1.53
CA MET A 75 -8.77 12.34 0.77
C MET A 75 -8.43 13.81 0.51
N PRO A 76 -7.28 14.32 0.95
CA PRO A 76 -6.84 15.69 0.65
C PRO A 76 -6.50 15.86 -0.83
N ALA A 77 -6.30 17.10 -1.30
CA ALA A 77 -6.00 17.39 -2.69
C ALA A 77 -4.65 16.80 -3.13
N ASP A 78 -3.70 16.77 -2.22
CA ASP A 78 -2.33 16.27 -2.44
C ASP A 78 -2.17 14.76 -2.12
N PHE A 79 -3.26 14.05 -1.85
CA PHE A 79 -3.31 12.62 -1.53
C PHE A 79 -2.49 12.21 -0.29
N ARG A 80 -1.92 13.12 0.48
CA ARG A 80 -1.16 12.81 1.70
C ARG A 80 -2.07 12.44 2.85
N VAL A 81 -2.50 11.20 2.88
CA VAL A 81 -3.37 10.63 3.92
C VAL A 81 -2.84 9.27 4.36
N SER A 82 -2.88 9.01 5.66
CA SER A 82 -2.61 7.68 6.21
C SER A 82 -3.89 6.86 6.26
N ILE A 83 -3.80 5.61 5.82
CA ILE A 83 -4.85 4.59 5.98
C ILE A 83 -4.45 3.54 7.03
N THR A 84 -3.38 3.81 7.77
CA THR A 84 -2.99 2.98 8.90
C THR A 84 -4.07 3.04 9.97
N ASN A 85 -4.54 1.87 10.40
CA ASN A 85 -5.60 1.70 11.39
C ASN A 85 -6.89 2.48 11.07
N ALA A 86 -7.28 2.46 9.78
CA ALA A 86 -8.50 3.08 9.30
C ALA A 86 -9.76 2.49 10.01
N PRO A 87 -10.84 3.27 10.18
CA PRO A 87 -11.95 2.90 11.08
C PRO A 87 -12.90 1.82 10.56
N GLY A 88 -12.70 1.27 9.36
CA GLY A 88 -13.55 0.21 8.80
C GLY A 88 -13.49 -1.09 9.58
N LYS A 89 -14.64 -1.75 9.78
CA LYS A 89 -14.71 -3.03 10.53
C LYS A 89 -13.87 -4.14 9.91
N ASP A 90 -13.73 -4.15 8.58
CA ASP A 90 -12.97 -5.14 7.81
C ASP A 90 -11.63 -4.57 7.30
N ALA A 91 -11.26 -3.35 7.74
CA ALA A 91 -10.03 -2.68 7.34
C ALA A 91 -8.81 -3.35 7.96
N TYR A 92 -7.81 -3.72 7.13
CA TYR A 92 -6.53 -4.21 7.64
C TYR A 92 -5.72 -3.03 8.19
N PRO A 93 -5.28 -3.10 9.47
CA PRO A 93 -4.73 -1.91 10.14
C PRO A 93 -3.33 -1.51 9.68
N VAL A 94 -2.57 -2.43 9.07
CA VAL A 94 -1.22 -2.14 8.58
C VAL A 94 -1.29 -1.98 7.05
N SER A 95 -1.94 -0.91 6.62
CA SER A 95 -2.15 -0.58 5.21
C SER A 95 -1.60 0.80 4.87
N SER A 96 -1.12 0.97 3.65
CA SER A 96 -0.61 2.24 3.13
C SER A 96 -0.89 2.34 1.64
N PHE A 97 -0.94 3.57 1.13
CA PHE A 97 -0.89 3.83 -0.31
C PHE A 97 0.55 3.81 -0.81
N THR A 98 0.72 3.55 -2.09
CA THR A 98 1.93 3.89 -2.84
C THR A 98 1.67 5.17 -3.62
N TRP A 99 2.57 6.14 -3.52
CA TRP A 99 2.44 7.43 -4.20
C TRP A 99 3.46 7.57 -5.32
N LEU A 100 2.99 8.10 -6.45
CA LEU A 100 3.85 8.53 -7.52
C LEU A 100 4.00 10.06 -7.44
N LEU A 101 5.23 10.56 -7.44
CA LEU A 101 5.52 11.99 -7.47
C LEU A 101 5.81 12.40 -8.91
N ILE A 102 4.84 13.08 -9.51
CA ILE A 102 4.89 13.49 -10.91
C ILE A 102 4.86 15.02 -10.98
N PRO A 103 5.78 15.68 -11.69
CA PRO A 103 5.69 17.09 -11.96
C PRO A 103 4.43 17.41 -12.79
N GLU A 104 3.65 18.42 -12.40
CA GLU A 104 2.49 18.86 -13.18
C GLU A 104 2.91 19.32 -14.58
N LYS A 105 4.02 20.07 -14.66
CA LYS A 105 4.56 20.59 -15.91
C LYS A 105 5.80 19.80 -16.31
N ALA A 106 5.70 19.04 -17.37
CA ALA A 106 6.83 18.35 -17.96
C ALA A 106 7.75 19.37 -18.69
N LYS A 107 9.06 19.09 -18.69
CA LYS A 107 10.01 19.90 -19.46
C LYS A 107 9.80 19.78 -20.98
N ASP A 108 9.16 18.71 -21.42
CA ASP A 108 8.87 18.35 -22.80
C ASP A 108 7.39 17.95 -22.88
N ALA A 109 6.63 18.67 -23.69
CA ALA A 109 5.18 18.46 -23.83
C ALA A 109 4.83 17.04 -24.36
N ALA A 110 5.66 16.47 -25.24
CA ALA A 110 5.44 15.12 -25.75
C ALA A 110 5.60 14.08 -24.61
N LYS A 111 6.58 14.28 -23.75
CA LYS A 111 6.75 13.45 -22.54
C LYS A 111 5.62 13.64 -21.54
N GLY A 112 5.14 14.88 -21.36
CA GLY A 112 3.98 15.18 -20.52
C GLY A 112 2.77 14.36 -20.94
N LYS A 113 2.48 14.34 -22.24
CA LYS A 113 1.39 13.53 -22.79
C LYS A 113 1.58 12.03 -22.54
N ILE A 114 2.76 11.48 -22.81
CA ILE A 114 3.06 10.06 -22.58
C ILE A 114 2.87 9.69 -21.11
N ILE A 115 3.33 10.54 -20.18
CA ILE A 115 3.16 10.32 -18.73
C ILE A 115 1.67 10.34 -18.39
N SER A 116 0.91 11.32 -18.86
CA SER A 116 -0.52 11.42 -18.61
C SER A 116 -1.28 10.19 -19.14
N ASP A 117 -0.98 9.75 -20.36
CA ASP A 117 -1.59 8.56 -20.98
C ASP A 117 -1.27 7.30 -20.15
N PHE A 118 -0.02 7.14 -19.71
CA PHE A 118 0.40 6.02 -18.85
C PHE A 118 -0.29 6.04 -17.48
N LEU A 119 -0.40 7.19 -16.83
CA LEU A 119 -1.09 7.33 -15.56
C LEU A 119 -2.59 6.99 -15.68
N ASN A 120 -3.25 7.43 -16.75
CA ASN A 120 -4.64 7.08 -17.03
C ASN A 120 -4.78 5.56 -17.21
N TRP A 121 -3.91 4.93 -18.00
CA TRP A 121 -3.90 3.49 -18.14
C TRP A 121 -3.70 2.76 -16.79
N MET A 122 -2.78 3.25 -15.93
CA MET A 122 -2.56 2.67 -14.59
C MET A 122 -3.81 2.70 -13.72
N VAL A 123 -4.62 3.76 -13.82
CA VAL A 123 -5.84 3.92 -13.01
C VAL A 123 -7.04 3.19 -13.62
N ASP A 124 -6.97 2.82 -14.88
CA ASP A 124 -8.01 2.06 -15.62
C ASP A 124 -7.65 0.58 -15.77
N ASP A 125 -7.06 0.23 -16.90
CA ASP A 125 -6.77 -1.18 -17.23
C ASP A 125 -5.68 -1.77 -16.34
N GLY A 126 -4.71 -0.97 -15.92
CA GLY A 126 -3.66 -1.38 -14.99
C GLY A 126 -4.19 -1.86 -13.64
N GLN A 127 -5.35 -1.35 -13.18
CA GLN A 127 -5.96 -1.83 -11.94
C GLN A 127 -6.38 -3.31 -12.00
N LYS A 128 -6.63 -3.85 -13.16
CA LYS A 128 -6.99 -5.28 -13.35
C LYS A 128 -5.80 -6.21 -13.08
N MET A 129 -4.58 -5.69 -13.18
CA MET A 129 -3.34 -6.45 -12.98
C MET A 129 -2.83 -6.41 -11.53
N THR A 130 -3.38 -5.56 -10.68
CA THR A 130 -2.89 -5.38 -9.31
C THR A 130 -3.02 -6.63 -8.45
N ALA A 131 -4.09 -7.41 -8.65
CA ALA A 131 -4.36 -8.62 -7.89
C ALA A 131 -3.25 -9.68 -8.05
N ASP A 132 -2.74 -9.87 -9.26
CA ASP A 132 -1.65 -10.82 -9.55
C ASP A 132 -0.34 -10.42 -8.85
N LEU A 133 -0.19 -9.13 -8.57
CA LEU A 133 0.93 -8.57 -7.84
C LEU A 133 0.67 -8.48 -6.32
N SER A 134 -0.47 -8.98 -5.85
CA SER A 134 -0.92 -8.88 -4.45
C SER A 134 -1.08 -7.44 -3.95
N TYR A 135 -1.36 -6.50 -4.86
CA TYR A 135 -1.76 -5.13 -4.52
C TYR A 135 -3.26 -4.97 -4.65
N ALA A 136 -3.86 -4.30 -3.68
CA ALA A 136 -5.29 -4.00 -3.70
C ALA A 136 -5.60 -2.93 -4.76
N PRO A 137 -6.64 -3.11 -5.58
CA PRO A 137 -7.08 -2.07 -6.50
C PRO A 137 -7.60 -0.86 -5.72
N LEU A 138 -7.46 0.32 -6.31
CA LEU A 138 -7.97 1.55 -5.72
C LEU A 138 -9.50 1.51 -5.65
N PRO A 139 -10.11 1.95 -4.52
CA PRO A 139 -11.55 2.19 -4.48
C PRO A 139 -11.96 3.18 -5.57
N GLY A 140 -13.14 2.99 -6.18
CA GLY A 140 -13.61 3.82 -7.29
C GLY A 140 -13.61 5.33 -6.99
N SER A 141 -13.92 5.72 -5.75
CA SER A 141 -13.88 7.12 -5.32
C SER A 141 -12.46 7.70 -5.32
N VAL A 142 -11.45 6.91 -4.97
CA VAL A 142 -10.04 7.31 -5.02
C VAL A 142 -9.56 7.37 -6.47
N ALA A 143 -9.85 6.34 -7.27
CA ALA A 143 -9.50 6.28 -8.68
C ALA A 143 -10.06 7.50 -9.46
N SER A 144 -11.32 7.85 -9.25
CA SER A 144 -11.95 9.03 -9.88
C SER A 144 -11.21 10.32 -9.52
N LYS A 145 -10.82 10.48 -8.25
CA LYS A 145 -10.08 11.68 -7.82
C LYS A 145 -8.67 11.73 -8.42
N VAL A 146 -7.98 10.61 -8.52
CA VAL A 146 -6.67 10.52 -9.17
C VAL A 146 -6.79 10.91 -10.64
N LYS A 147 -7.81 10.43 -11.37
CA LYS A 147 -8.06 10.81 -12.76
C LYS A 147 -8.24 12.32 -12.95
N GLU A 148 -8.98 12.99 -12.05
CA GLU A 148 -9.11 14.46 -12.11
C GLU A 148 -7.76 15.15 -11.93
N THR A 149 -6.90 14.64 -11.07
CA THR A 149 -5.57 15.21 -10.84
C THR A 149 -4.63 14.96 -12.05
N ILE A 150 -4.73 13.81 -12.70
CA ILE A 150 -3.93 13.50 -13.91
C ILE A 150 -4.15 14.52 -15.02
N LYS A 151 -5.34 15.12 -15.13
CA LYS A 151 -5.64 16.19 -16.12
C LYS A 151 -4.75 17.42 -15.98
N GLN A 152 -4.11 17.61 -14.83
CA GLN A 152 -3.19 18.73 -14.56
C GLN A 152 -1.77 18.44 -15.09
N VAL A 153 -1.45 17.20 -15.45
CA VAL A 153 -0.14 16.82 -15.98
C VAL A 153 -0.07 17.15 -17.48
N HIS A 154 0.86 18.04 -17.87
CA HIS A 154 1.03 18.53 -19.26
C HIS A 154 2.48 18.90 -19.60
#